data_dedeb9daa036ad2b29eaec3d38a8b94e
#
_entry.id   dedeb9daa036ad2b29eaec3d38a8b94e
#
_cell.length_a   1.000
_cell.length_b   1.000
_cell.length_c   1.000
_cell.angle_alpha   90.00
_cell.angle_beta   90.00
_cell.angle_gamma   90.00
#
_symmetry.space_group_name_H-M   'P 1'
#
loop_
_entity.id
_entity.type
_entity.pdbx_description
1 polymer ?
#
loop_
_entity_poly.entity_id
_entity_poly.type
_entity_poly.pdbx_seq_one_letter_code
_entity_poly.pdbx_strand_id
1 'polypeptide(L)'
;MEKKFTVNGVSFNMIHVEGGTFMMGTQEEWCEGNANEHPSHHVTLDRFCIAKTEVTRELWEAVMGDYPLSTKSLHSPVESVLWDDCQDFIHKLNALTGKTFRLPTEAEWEYAARGGSKSKGYKYSGSDDLNEVGWYWGNYDITTHDVATRKPNELGLYDMSGNVYEWCQDWFGDYIPQSQINPQGPSEGSSHVCRGGCMCLPGYCCRVTYRGQIEPDDFKCCIGLRLALSME
;
A
#
# COMPACT_ATOMS: atom_id res chain seq x y z
N MET A 1 4.74 -10.06 14.61
CA MET A 1 3.99 -9.66 15.83
C MET A 1 3.01 -8.57 15.45
N GLU A 2 1.77 -8.61 15.95
CA GLU A 2 0.74 -7.61 15.65
C GLU A 2 0.61 -6.63 16.82
N LYS A 3 0.49 -5.34 16.53
CA LYS A 3 0.38 -4.26 17.52
C LYS A 3 -0.89 -3.47 17.26
N LYS A 4 -1.78 -3.38 18.25
CA LYS A 4 -3.05 -2.67 18.17
C LYS A 4 -2.88 -1.21 18.63
N PHE A 5 -3.47 -0.29 17.88
CA PHE A 5 -3.61 1.13 18.20
C PHE A 5 -5.09 1.50 18.26
N THR A 6 -5.42 2.52 19.02
CA THR A 6 -6.79 3.03 19.15
C THR A 6 -6.77 4.55 19.15
N VAL A 7 -7.61 5.17 18.36
CA VAL A 7 -7.82 6.62 18.31
C VAL A 7 -9.33 6.91 18.25
N ASN A 8 -9.82 7.79 19.11
CA ASN A 8 -11.23 8.18 19.19
C ASN A 8 -12.22 7.00 19.20
N GLY A 9 -11.85 5.89 19.86
CA GLY A 9 -12.66 4.68 19.97
C GLY A 9 -12.49 3.68 18.83
N VAL A 10 -11.86 4.07 17.71
CA VAL A 10 -11.60 3.20 16.56
C VAL A 10 -10.22 2.54 16.68
N SER A 11 -10.16 1.24 16.41
CA SER A 11 -8.93 0.46 16.54
C SER A 11 -8.42 -0.03 15.18
N PHE A 12 -7.11 0.00 15.00
CA PHE A 12 -6.43 -0.57 13.84
C PHE A 12 -5.16 -1.32 14.27
N ASN A 13 -4.70 -2.21 13.40
CA ASN A 13 -3.58 -3.09 13.70
C ASN A 13 -2.41 -2.84 12.77
N MET A 14 -1.20 -2.82 13.33
CA MET A 14 0.06 -2.75 12.60
C MET A 14 0.79 -4.09 12.71
N ILE A 15 1.31 -4.57 11.62
CA ILE A 15 2.12 -5.79 11.54
C ILE A 15 3.59 -5.40 11.59
N HIS A 16 4.33 -6.01 12.51
CA HIS A 16 5.78 -5.90 12.56
C HIS A 16 6.39 -6.70 11.41
N VAL A 17 7.19 -6.04 10.60
CA VAL A 17 7.93 -6.60 9.48
C VAL A 17 9.41 -6.61 9.85
N GLU A 18 10.00 -7.80 9.90
CA GLU A 18 11.45 -7.92 10.06
C GLU A 18 12.15 -7.39 8.82
N GLY A 19 13.20 -6.61 9.03
CA GLY A 19 14.05 -6.14 7.95
C GLY A 19 14.70 -7.28 7.16
N GLY A 20 15.22 -6.96 6.00
CA GLY A 20 15.89 -7.94 5.16
C GLY A 20 16.24 -7.41 3.78
N THR A 21 16.90 -8.23 2.99
CA THR A 21 17.26 -7.91 1.61
C THR A 21 16.37 -8.68 0.65
N PHE A 22 15.85 -8.01 -0.37
CA PHE A 22 15.03 -8.62 -1.41
C PHE A 22 15.37 -8.05 -2.79
N MET A 23 14.88 -8.71 -3.83
CA MET A 23 14.95 -8.22 -5.21
C MET A 23 13.69 -7.40 -5.48
N MET A 24 13.83 -6.08 -5.57
CA MET A 24 12.77 -5.14 -5.92
C MET A 24 12.62 -5.04 -7.43
N GLY A 25 11.37 -4.92 -7.91
CA GLY A 25 11.06 -4.95 -9.34
C GLY A 25 10.89 -6.37 -9.89
N THR A 26 10.90 -6.52 -11.21
CA THR A 26 10.72 -7.82 -11.87
C THR A 26 11.98 -8.28 -12.60
N GLN A 27 12.20 -9.58 -12.62
CA GLN A 27 13.21 -10.26 -13.45
C GLN A 27 12.61 -10.85 -14.74
N GLU A 28 11.31 -10.79 -14.90
CA GLU A 28 10.66 -11.24 -16.12
C GLU A 28 11.05 -10.32 -17.28
N GLU A 29 11.52 -10.90 -18.39
CA GLU A 29 12.01 -10.13 -19.55
C GLU A 29 10.91 -9.28 -20.19
N TRP A 30 9.66 -9.77 -20.15
CA TRP A 30 8.51 -9.04 -20.65
C TRP A 30 7.20 -9.48 -19.99
N CYS A 31 6.44 -8.52 -19.45
CA CYS A 31 5.03 -8.70 -19.15
C CYS A 31 4.29 -7.36 -19.33
N GLU A 32 2.99 -7.43 -19.53
CA GLU A 32 2.17 -6.25 -19.79
C GLU A 32 2.29 -5.24 -18.64
N GLY A 33 2.63 -4.00 -18.98
CA GLY A 33 2.70 -2.89 -18.03
C GLY A 33 3.94 -2.85 -17.13
N ASN A 34 5.03 -3.58 -17.45
CA ASN A 34 6.19 -3.70 -16.54
C ASN A 34 7.44 -2.91 -16.92
N ALA A 35 7.40 -2.04 -17.92
CA ALA A 35 8.59 -1.32 -18.36
C ALA A 35 9.29 -0.53 -17.23
N ASN A 36 8.52 0.03 -16.30
CA ASN A 36 9.00 0.81 -15.16
C ASN A 36 9.34 -0.04 -13.91
N GLU A 37 9.18 -1.36 -13.99
CA GLU A 37 9.56 -2.33 -12.95
C GLU A 37 11.01 -2.81 -13.12
N HIS A 38 11.71 -2.30 -14.13
CA HIS A 38 13.11 -2.59 -14.45
C HIS A 38 14.03 -1.39 -14.23
N PRO A 39 15.34 -1.65 -13.98
CA PRO A 39 15.94 -2.96 -13.69
C PRO A 39 15.59 -3.45 -12.29
N SER A 40 15.43 -4.76 -12.12
CA SER A 40 15.36 -5.31 -10.78
C SER A 40 16.70 -5.13 -10.06
N HIS A 41 16.66 -4.83 -8.78
CA HIS A 41 17.83 -4.52 -7.99
C HIS A 41 17.67 -4.95 -6.53
N HIS A 42 18.77 -5.14 -5.82
CA HIS A 42 18.74 -5.50 -4.41
C HIS A 42 18.39 -4.30 -3.53
N VAL A 43 17.42 -4.46 -2.65
CA VAL A 43 17.08 -3.48 -1.62
C VAL A 43 17.16 -4.14 -0.25
N THR A 44 17.84 -3.47 0.67
CA THR A 44 17.91 -3.86 2.08
C THR A 44 17.08 -2.87 2.90
N LEU A 45 16.17 -3.37 3.71
CA LEU A 45 15.31 -2.58 4.59
C LEU A 45 15.58 -2.91 6.05
N ASP A 46 15.55 -1.90 6.87
CA ASP A 46 15.43 -2.05 8.32
C ASP A 46 14.03 -2.57 8.70
N ARG A 47 13.86 -2.97 9.95
CA ARG A 47 12.56 -3.36 10.50
C ARG A 47 11.60 -2.18 10.57
N PHE A 48 10.33 -2.40 10.28
CA PHE A 48 9.26 -1.40 10.32
C PHE A 48 7.92 -2.04 10.72
N CYS A 49 6.91 -1.23 10.94
CA CYS A 49 5.54 -1.72 11.01
C CYS A 49 4.72 -1.17 9.84
N ILE A 50 3.79 -1.99 9.35
CA ILE A 50 2.84 -1.61 8.29
C ILE A 50 1.42 -1.99 8.71
N ALA A 51 0.42 -1.19 8.34
CA ALA A 51 -0.96 -1.47 8.69
C ALA A 51 -1.45 -2.78 8.07
N LYS A 52 -2.21 -3.53 8.85
CA LYS A 52 -2.74 -4.84 8.45
C LYS A 52 -3.64 -4.77 7.22
N THR A 53 -4.37 -3.66 7.10
CA THR A 53 -5.27 -3.32 6.01
C THR A 53 -5.01 -1.89 5.53
N GLU A 54 -5.63 -1.48 4.46
CA GLU A 54 -5.81 -0.09 4.08
C GLU A 54 -6.47 0.69 5.24
N VAL A 55 -6.32 2.02 5.26
CA VAL A 55 -7.06 2.89 6.18
C VAL A 55 -8.53 2.82 5.83
N THR A 56 -9.36 2.42 6.81
CA THR A 56 -10.81 2.36 6.62
C THR A 56 -11.45 3.75 6.72
N ARG A 57 -12.64 3.89 6.17
CA ARG A 57 -13.46 5.10 6.35
C ARG A 57 -13.75 5.39 7.82
N GLU A 58 -14.01 4.35 8.63
CA GLU A 58 -14.21 4.50 10.07
C GLU A 58 -12.99 5.15 10.75
N LEU A 59 -11.77 4.70 10.41
CA LEU A 59 -10.56 5.30 10.95
C LEU A 59 -10.33 6.72 10.43
N TRP A 60 -10.61 6.95 9.15
CA TRP A 60 -10.51 8.28 8.55
C TRP A 60 -11.44 9.27 9.24
N GLU A 61 -12.73 8.92 9.39
CA GLU A 61 -13.73 9.75 10.06
C GLU A 61 -13.38 10.02 11.53
N ALA A 62 -12.83 9.03 12.23
CA ALA A 62 -12.37 9.19 13.61
C ALA A 62 -11.24 10.21 13.78
N VAL A 63 -10.42 10.43 12.74
CA VAL A 63 -9.26 11.35 12.78
C VAL A 63 -9.59 12.70 12.15
N MET A 64 -10.27 12.68 11.00
CA MET A 64 -10.52 13.89 10.20
C MET A 64 -11.85 14.57 10.53
N GLY A 65 -12.81 13.84 11.12
CA GLY A 65 -14.20 14.23 11.23
C GLY A 65 -14.99 13.69 10.05
N ASP A 66 -15.89 14.48 9.48
CA ASP A 66 -16.75 14.03 8.40
C ASP A 66 -15.97 13.66 7.13
N TYR A 67 -16.34 12.53 6.55
CA TYR A 67 -16.00 12.18 5.17
C TYR A 67 -17.23 12.42 4.31
N PRO A 68 -17.18 13.37 3.35
CA PRO A 68 -18.35 13.73 2.59
C PRO A 68 -18.82 12.62 1.67
N LEU A 69 -20.09 12.24 1.85
CA LEU A 69 -20.93 11.57 0.87
C LEU A 69 -20.51 10.15 0.42
N SER A 70 -20.64 9.18 1.32
CA SER A 70 -20.66 7.81 0.82
C SER A 70 -21.70 6.97 1.53
N THR A 71 -22.48 6.23 0.75
CA THR A 71 -23.38 5.16 1.22
C THR A 71 -22.63 3.87 1.52
N LYS A 72 -21.28 3.87 1.37
CA LYS A 72 -20.43 2.69 1.56
C LYS A 72 -20.24 2.37 3.04
N SER A 73 -19.87 1.12 3.30
CA SER A 73 -19.55 0.61 4.63
C SER A 73 -18.43 1.45 5.30
N LEU A 74 -18.48 1.61 6.60
CA LEU A 74 -17.40 2.19 7.41
C LEU A 74 -16.13 1.33 7.39
N HIS A 75 -16.28 0.03 7.10
CA HIS A 75 -15.15 -0.91 7.00
C HIS A 75 -14.53 -0.97 5.61
N SER A 76 -15.09 -0.28 4.61
CA SER A 76 -14.43 -0.15 3.31
C SER A 76 -13.25 0.81 3.41
N PRO A 77 -12.23 0.70 2.52
CA PRO A 77 -11.12 1.64 2.54
C PRO A 77 -11.58 3.05 2.26
N VAL A 78 -10.92 4.05 2.85
CA VAL A 78 -11.02 5.41 2.37
C VAL A 78 -10.46 5.45 0.95
N GLU A 79 -11.14 6.13 0.05
CA GLU A 79 -10.76 6.23 -1.35
C GLU A 79 -10.95 7.66 -1.87
N SER A 80 -10.40 7.95 -3.06
CA SER A 80 -10.53 9.28 -3.68
C SER A 80 -9.94 10.39 -2.80
N VAL A 81 -8.81 10.11 -2.18
CA VAL A 81 -8.06 11.05 -1.36
C VAL A 81 -6.77 11.46 -2.07
N LEU A 82 -6.46 12.76 -2.05
CA LEU A 82 -5.22 13.29 -2.59
C LEU A 82 -4.03 12.91 -1.69
N TRP A 83 -2.83 13.00 -2.23
CA TRP A 83 -1.62 12.72 -1.44
C TRP A 83 -1.51 13.68 -0.23
N ASP A 84 -1.81 14.95 -0.42
CA ASP A 84 -1.82 15.96 0.64
C ASP A 84 -2.88 15.67 1.70
N ASP A 85 -4.07 15.18 1.32
CA ASP A 85 -5.10 14.74 2.28
C ASP A 85 -4.58 13.62 3.17
N CYS A 86 -3.79 12.71 2.59
CA CYS A 86 -3.15 11.62 3.37
C CYS A 86 -2.11 12.17 4.35
N GLN A 87 -1.32 13.18 3.97
CA GLN A 87 -0.37 13.83 4.89
C GLN A 87 -1.10 14.54 6.03
N ASP A 88 -2.19 15.24 5.75
CA ASP A 88 -3.02 15.90 6.76
C ASP A 88 -3.63 14.88 7.74
N PHE A 89 -4.15 13.77 7.23
CA PHE A 89 -4.65 12.66 8.05
C PHE A 89 -3.54 12.12 8.96
N ILE A 90 -2.36 11.85 8.41
CA ILE A 90 -1.21 11.33 9.17
C ILE A 90 -0.75 12.34 10.23
N HIS A 91 -0.69 13.62 9.89
CA HIS A 91 -0.33 14.67 10.85
C HIS A 91 -1.28 14.70 12.05
N LYS A 92 -2.60 14.67 11.79
CA LYS A 92 -3.62 14.63 12.85
C LYS A 92 -3.56 13.34 13.67
N LEU A 93 -3.41 12.19 13.01
CA LEU A 93 -3.27 10.90 13.69
C LEU A 93 -2.06 10.88 14.63
N ASN A 94 -0.93 11.43 14.18
CA ASN A 94 0.30 11.55 14.97
C ASN A 94 0.10 12.45 16.20
N ALA A 95 -0.59 13.58 16.03
CA ALA A 95 -0.93 14.47 17.14
C ALA A 95 -1.82 13.78 18.19
N LEU A 96 -2.81 12.98 17.75
CA LEU A 96 -3.74 12.26 18.63
C LEU A 96 -3.09 11.08 19.36
N THR A 97 -2.11 10.43 18.74
CA THR A 97 -1.54 9.16 19.25
C THR A 97 -0.15 9.33 19.89
N GLY A 98 0.52 10.46 19.64
CA GLY A 98 1.92 10.67 20.03
C GLY A 98 2.88 9.71 19.31
N LYS A 99 2.54 9.23 18.13
CA LYS A 99 3.35 8.34 17.29
C LYS A 99 3.79 9.07 16.01
N THR A 100 4.67 8.41 15.25
CA THR A 100 5.21 8.93 13.99
C THR A 100 4.80 8.03 12.82
N PHE A 101 3.48 7.88 12.64
CA PHE A 101 2.95 7.21 11.44
C PHE A 101 3.32 8.01 10.19
N ARG A 102 3.42 7.32 9.07
CA ARG A 102 3.73 7.87 7.76
C ARG A 102 3.14 6.98 6.66
N LEU A 103 3.24 7.39 5.41
CA LEU A 103 3.08 6.48 4.29
C LEU A 103 4.26 5.49 4.25
N PRO A 104 4.09 4.27 3.74
CA PRO A 104 5.21 3.38 3.45
C PRO A 104 6.08 3.99 2.34
N THR A 105 7.37 3.70 2.34
CA THR A 105 8.15 3.86 1.12
C THR A 105 7.72 2.81 0.09
N GLU A 106 7.98 3.06 -1.19
CA GLU A 106 7.69 2.10 -2.24
C GLU A 106 8.35 0.74 -1.97
N ALA A 107 9.60 0.76 -1.51
CA ALA A 107 10.35 -0.44 -1.19
C ALA A 107 9.77 -1.21 0.02
N GLU A 108 9.35 -0.51 1.07
CA GLU A 108 8.67 -1.13 2.22
C GLU A 108 7.35 -1.77 1.79
N TRP A 109 6.59 -1.06 0.93
CA TRP A 109 5.33 -1.57 0.41
C TRP A 109 5.54 -2.87 -0.37
N GLU A 110 6.48 -2.89 -1.34
CA GLU A 110 6.75 -4.07 -2.16
C GLU A 110 7.29 -5.23 -1.33
N TYR A 111 8.22 -4.99 -0.42
CA TYR A 111 8.74 -6.00 0.48
C TYR A 111 7.63 -6.65 1.32
N ALA A 112 6.76 -5.83 1.89
CA ALA A 112 5.63 -6.31 2.69
C ALA A 112 4.61 -7.07 1.83
N ALA A 113 4.28 -6.58 0.63
CA ALA A 113 3.38 -7.24 -0.31
C ALA A 113 3.88 -8.62 -0.75
N ARG A 114 5.19 -8.76 -0.94
CA ARG A 114 5.84 -10.05 -1.26
C ARG A 114 5.87 -11.04 -0.10
N GLY A 115 5.46 -10.64 1.13
CA GLY A 115 5.50 -11.49 2.32
C GLY A 115 6.77 -11.34 3.15
N GLY A 116 7.62 -10.32 2.89
CA GLY A 116 8.84 -10.04 3.63
C GLY A 116 9.81 -11.24 3.63
N SER A 117 10.38 -11.54 4.79
CA SER A 117 11.28 -12.71 4.98
C SER A 117 10.58 -14.07 4.83
N LYS A 118 9.24 -14.09 4.73
CA LYS A 118 8.43 -15.30 4.54
C LYS A 118 7.93 -15.46 3.11
N SER A 119 8.40 -14.61 2.19
CA SER A 119 7.97 -14.58 0.78
C SER A 119 8.06 -15.98 0.14
N LYS A 120 7.03 -16.32 -0.63
CA LYS A 120 6.99 -17.55 -1.44
C LYS A 120 7.14 -17.27 -2.93
N GLY A 121 7.41 -15.99 -3.29
CA GLY A 121 7.62 -15.59 -4.67
C GLY A 121 6.35 -15.52 -5.51
N TYR A 122 5.18 -15.36 -4.87
CA TYR A 122 3.92 -15.24 -5.57
C TYR A 122 3.82 -13.97 -6.42
N LYS A 123 3.08 -14.04 -7.48
CA LYS A 123 2.78 -12.93 -8.41
C LYS A 123 1.96 -11.82 -7.75
N TYR A 124 0.99 -12.21 -6.91
CA TYR A 124 0.15 -11.33 -6.10
C TYR A 124 0.45 -11.53 -4.62
N SER A 125 -0.01 -10.62 -3.79
CA SER A 125 0.28 -10.69 -2.36
C SER A 125 -0.44 -11.87 -1.70
N GLY A 126 0.27 -12.98 -1.52
CA GLY A 126 -0.20 -14.21 -0.86
C GLY A 126 -0.68 -15.33 -1.79
N SER A 127 -0.76 -15.15 -3.11
CA SER A 127 -1.15 -16.20 -4.08
C SER A 127 -0.73 -15.87 -5.50
N ASP A 128 -0.68 -16.88 -6.37
CA ASP A 128 -0.62 -16.72 -7.83
C ASP A 128 -2.04 -16.58 -8.45
N ASP A 129 -3.09 -16.90 -7.70
CA ASP A 129 -4.48 -16.65 -8.10
C ASP A 129 -5.02 -15.38 -7.42
N LEU A 130 -5.18 -14.30 -8.21
CA LEU A 130 -5.67 -13.02 -7.73
C LEU A 130 -7.08 -13.12 -7.11
N ASN A 131 -7.92 -14.05 -7.56
CA ASN A 131 -9.26 -14.22 -7.00
C ASN A 131 -9.24 -14.64 -5.52
N GLU A 132 -8.16 -15.25 -5.05
CA GLU A 132 -8.03 -15.61 -3.63
C GLU A 132 -7.71 -14.44 -2.73
N VAL A 133 -6.97 -13.43 -3.24
CA VAL A 133 -6.29 -12.42 -2.42
C VAL A 133 -6.70 -10.99 -2.74
N GLY A 134 -7.44 -10.73 -3.83
CA GLY A 134 -7.72 -9.36 -4.26
C GLY A 134 -9.08 -9.15 -4.91
N TRP A 135 -9.48 -7.88 -4.92
CA TRP A 135 -10.63 -7.36 -5.64
C TRP A 135 -10.15 -6.53 -6.83
N TYR A 136 -10.50 -6.93 -8.05
CA TYR A 136 -10.04 -6.31 -9.29
C TYR A 136 -11.13 -6.38 -10.36
N TRP A 137 -10.91 -5.82 -11.54
CA TRP A 137 -11.91 -5.76 -12.61
C TRP A 137 -12.54 -7.12 -12.96
N GLY A 138 -11.81 -8.21 -12.82
CA GLY A 138 -12.34 -9.54 -13.14
C GLY A 138 -13.34 -10.11 -12.14
N ASN A 139 -13.44 -9.57 -10.94
CA ASN A 139 -14.31 -10.08 -9.87
C ASN A 139 -15.02 -9.00 -9.05
N TYR A 140 -15.00 -7.72 -9.50
CA TYR A 140 -15.64 -6.62 -8.76
C TYR A 140 -17.13 -6.48 -9.12
N ASP A 141 -17.88 -5.86 -8.21
CA ASP A 141 -19.30 -5.56 -8.35
C ASP A 141 -19.59 -4.04 -8.26
N ILE A 142 -18.75 -3.23 -8.94
CA ILE A 142 -18.89 -1.78 -9.12
C ILE A 142 -18.46 -0.94 -7.88
N THR A 143 -17.99 -1.55 -6.80
CA THR A 143 -17.61 -0.81 -5.58
C THR A 143 -16.36 -1.39 -4.92
N THR A 144 -15.68 -0.60 -4.09
CA THR A 144 -14.67 -1.10 -3.14
C THR A 144 -15.34 -1.98 -2.10
N HIS A 145 -14.62 -2.98 -1.63
CA HIS A 145 -15.09 -3.94 -0.64
C HIS A 145 -14.53 -3.61 0.75
N ASP A 146 -15.22 -4.10 1.77
CA ASP A 146 -14.71 -4.06 3.13
C ASP A 146 -13.33 -4.71 3.19
N VAL A 147 -12.42 -4.09 3.95
CA VAL A 147 -11.06 -4.60 4.10
C VAL A 147 -11.04 -6.00 4.71
N ALA A 148 -9.99 -6.77 4.42
CA ALA A 148 -9.77 -8.12 4.95
C ALA A 148 -10.87 -9.15 4.59
N THR A 149 -11.54 -8.98 3.46
CA THR A 149 -12.54 -9.94 2.96
C THR A 149 -11.95 -11.02 2.06
N ARG A 150 -10.68 -10.88 1.65
CA ARG A 150 -9.91 -11.89 0.93
C ARG A 150 -8.83 -12.49 1.82
N LYS A 151 -8.06 -13.47 1.32
CA LYS A 151 -6.97 -14.09 2.09
C LYS A 151 -5.79 -13.14 2.28
N PRO A 152 -5.14 -13.14 3.44
CA PRO A 152 -3.93 -12.37 3.68
C PRO A 152 -2.70 -13.03 3.03
N ASN A 153 -1.62 -12.26 2.94
CA ASN A 153 -0.31 -12.79 2.61
C ASN A 153 0.39 -13.48 3.82
N GLU A 154 1.64 -13.90 3.64
CA GLU A 154 2.43 -14.63 4.63
C GLU A 154 2.73 -13.85 5.91
N LEU A 155 2.64 -12.52 5.87
CA LEU A 155 2.76 -11.64 7.02
C LEU A 155 1.42 -11.40 7.73
N GLY A 156 0.31 -11.79 7.13
CA GLY A 156 -1.04 -11.48 7.62
C GLY A 156 -1.56 -10.12 7.15
N LEU A 157 -1.00 -9.57 6.07
CA LEU A 157 -1.45 -8.33 5.43
C LEU A 157 -2.54 -8.66 4.40
N TYR A 158 -3.57 -7.83 4.37
CA TYR A 158 -4.72 -7.97 3.47
C TYR A 158 -4.72 -6.88 2.40
N ASP A 159 -5.38 -7.17 1.29
CA ASP A 159 -5.74 -6.21 0.24
C ASP A 159 -4.55 -5.50 -0.44
N MET A 160 -3.34 -6.06 -0.31
CA MET A 160 -2.15 -5.53 -1.01
C MET A 160 -2.14 -5.86 -2.52
N SER A 161 -3.20 -6.45 -3.05
CA SER A 161 -3.42 -6.73 -4.47
C SER A 161 -4.88 -6.45 -4.80
N GLY A 162 -5.18 -5.25 -5.31
CA GLY A 162 -6.52 -4.79 -5.66
C GLY A 162 -7.18 -3.93 -4.58
N ASN A 163 -8.50 -3.87 -4.56
CA ASN A 163 -9.36 -3.01 -3.77
C ASN A 163 -9.13 -1.52 -4.08
N VAL A 164 -8.18 -0.83 -3.46
CA VAL A 164 -7.75 0.52 -3.85
C VAL A 164 -6.25 0.60 -4.07
N TYR A 165 -5.81 1.50 -4.96
CA TYR A 165 -4.42 1.91 -4.98
C TYR A 165 -4.01 2.50 -3.64
N GLU A 166 -2.76 2.33 -3.26
CA GLU A 166 -2.20 2.84 -2.02
C GLU A 166 -1.07 3.83 -2.32
N TRP A 167 -1.21 5.07 -1.84
CA TRP A 167 -0.15 6.08 -1.92
C TRP A 167 1.10 5.62 -1.18
N CYS A 168 2.26 5.84 -1.81
CA CYS A 168 3.57 5.74 -1.17
C CYS A 168 4.16 7.12 -0.91
N GLN A 169 5.17 7.17 -0.03
CA GLN A 169 5.87 8.41 0.29
C GLN A 169 6.69 8.93 -0.88
N ASP A 170 7.21 8.03 -1.71
CA ASP A 170 8.21 8.29 -2.73
C ASP A 170 7.63 9.08 -3.91
N TRP A 171 8.40 10.04 -4.42
CA TRP A 171 8.23 10.50 -5.78
C TRP A 171 8.53 9.37 -6.76
N PHE A 172 7.79 9.34 -7.86
CA PHE A 172 8.02 8.36 -8.90
C PHE A 172 9.32 8.68 -9.67
N GLY A 173 10.16 7.66 -9.85
CA GLY A 173 11.39 7.73 -10.61
C GLY A 173 11.81 6.37 -11.14
N ASP A 174 12.75 6.36 -12.07
CA ASP A 174 13.27 5.12 -12.64
C ASP A 174 14.07 4.32 -11.61
N TYR A 175 13.97 3.01 -11.69
CA TYR A 175 14.84 2.13 -10.91
C TYR A 175 16.28 2.21 -11.42
N ILE A 176 17.22 2.09 -10.50
CA ILE A 176 18.66 2.03 -10.81
C ILE A 176 19.21 0.64 -10.48
N PRO A 177 20.19 0.11 -11.23
CA PRO A 177 20.68 -1.26 -11.05
C PRO A 177 21.51 -1.48 -9.77
N GLN A 178 21.87 -0.40 -9.07
CA GLN A 178 22.67 -0.46 -7.85
C GLN A 178 21.84 -0.94 -6.66
N SER A 179 22.48 -1.71 -5.77
CA SER A 179 21.87 -2.07 -4.48
C SER A 179 21.61 -0.83 -3.63
N GLN A 180 20.46 -0.80 -2.94
CA GLN A 180 20.03 0.32 -2.11
C GLN A 180 19.73 -0.13 -0.68
N ILE A 181 19.86 0.80 0.27
CA ILE A 181 19.52 0.58 1.69
C ILE A 181 18.50 1.64 2.08
N ASN A 182 17.32 1.20 2.54
CA ASN A 182 16.20 2.07 2.94
C ASN A 182 15.92 3.19 1.92
N PRO A 183 15.72 2.89 0.62
CA PRO A 183 15.49 3.92 -0.38
C PRO A 183 14.22 4.72 -0.08
N GLN A 184 14.24 6.00 -0.44
CA GLN A 184 13.15 6.96 -0.26
C GLN A 184 12.68 7.56 -1.59
N GLY A 185 13.11 6.97 -2.71
CA GLY A 185 12.86 7.53 -4.03
C GLY A 185 13.66 8.80 -4.32
N PRO A 186 13.36 9.48 -5.44
CA PRO A 186 13.93 10.79 -5.76
C PRO A 186 13.55 11.86 -4.74
N SER A 187 14.35 12.90 -4.60
CA SER A 187 14.06 14.03 -3.69
C SER A 187 12.95 14.96 -4.20
N GLU A 188 12.63 14.89 -5.49
CA GLU A 188 11.59 15.69 -6.15
C GLU A 188 11.04 14.92 -7.35
N GLY A 189 9.83 15.28 -7.79
CA GLY A 189 9.15 14.65 -8.91
C GLY A 189 7.85 15.38 -9.26
N SER A 190 7.17 14.92 -10.29
CA SER A 190 5.84 15.42 -10.68
C SER A 190 4.70 14.51 -10.21
N SER A 191 5.00 13.26 -9.86
CA SER A 191 4.01 12.26 -9.46
C SER A 191 4.53 11.43 -8.30
N HIS A 192 3.65 11.04 -7.40
CA HIS A 192 3.97 10.05 -6.36
C HIS A 192 3.70 8.62 -6.83
N VAL A 193 4.42 7.68 -6.23
CA VAL A 193 4.20 6.26 -6.46
C VAL A 193 2.87 5.84 -5.82
N CYS A 194 2.11 5.02 -6.55
CA CYS A 194 1.00 4.26 -5.99
C CYS A 194 1.14 2.77 -6.32
N ARG A 195 0.69 1.92 -5.42
CA ARG A 195 0.90 0.48 -5.48
C ARG A 195 -0.38 -0.30 -5.25
N GLY A 196 -0.38 -1.60 -5.59
CA GLY A 196 -1.45 -2.55 -5.31
C GLY A 196 -2.47 -2.73 -6.41
N GLY A 197 -2.61 -1.79 -7.33
CA GLY A 197 -3.73 -1.79 -8.26
C GLY A 197 -5.05 -1.44 -7.56
N CYS A 198 -6.16 -1.55 -8.25
CA CYS A 198 -7.46 -1.30 -7.64
C CYS A 198 -8.57 -2.13 -8.29
N MET A 199 -9.75 -2.10 -7.68
CA MET A 199 -10.90 -2.90 -8.11
C MET A 199 -11.30 -2.68 -9.57
N CYS A 200 -11.07 -1.52 -10.15
CA CYS A 200 -11.48 -1.16 -11.53
C CYS A 200 -10.39 -1.41 -12.58
N LEU A 201 -9.25 -1.99 -12.20
CA LEU A 201 -8.14 -2.24 -13.11
C LEU A 201 -7.96 -3.74 -13.45
N PRO A 202 -7.34 -4.03 -14.61
CA PRO A 202 -6.98 -5.39 -14.98
C PRO A 202 -6.04 -6.04 -13.97
N GLY A 203 -6.10 -7.36 -13.82
CA GLY A 203 -5.33 -8.10 -12.82
C GLY A 203 -3.81 -7.90 -12.90
N TYR A 204 -3.24 -7.58 -14.06
CA TYR A 204 -1.79 -7.32 -14.15
C TYR A 204 -1.36 -6.08 -13.36
N CYS A 205 -2.27 -5.11 -13.14
CA CYS A 205 -2.01 -3.94 -12.31
C CYS A 205 -1.94 -4.27 -10.80
N CYS A 206 -2.44 -5.45 -10.39
CA CYS A 206 -2.46 -5.89 -9.00
C CYS A 206 -1.23 -6.74 -8.62
N ARG A 207 -0.26 -6.93 -9.54
CA ARG A 207 1.01 -7.64 -9.24
C ARG A 207 1.78 -6.90 -8.15
N VAL A 208 2.48 -7.65 -7.30
CA VAL A 208 3.32 -7.06 -6.23
C VAL A 208 4.42 -6.15 -6.78
N THR A 209 4.82 -6.34 -8.05
CA THR A 209 5.85 -5.55 -8.73
C THR A 209 5.30 -4.33 -9.46
N TYR A 210 3.98 -4.31 -9.77
CA TYR A 210 3.40 -3.24 -10.57
C TYR A 210 3.53 -1.88 -9.92
N ARG A 211 3.96 -0.90 -10.70
CA ARG A 211 4.19 0.48 -10.27
C ARG A 211 3.22 1.41 -10.97
N GLY A 212 2.36 2.05 -10.19
CA GLY A 212 1.56 3.17 -10.65
C GLY A 212 2.20 4.52 -10.29
N GLN A 213 1.79 5.56 -11.00
CA GLN A 213 2.16 6.94 -10.69
C GLN A 213 0.94 7.85 -10.87
N ILE A 214 0.77 8.79 -9.96
CA ILE A 214 -0.34 9.74 -9.98
C ILE A 214 0.20 11.10 -9.52
N GLU A 215 -0.19 12.18 -10.21
CA GLU A 215 0.13 13.54 -9.77
C GLU A 215 -0.59 13.84 -8.44
N PRO A 216 0.04 14.59 -7.50
CA PRO A 216 -0.51 14.79 -6.16
C PRO A 216 -1.93 15.38 -6.12
N ASP A 217 -2.26 16.20 -7.12
CA ASP A 217 -3.54 16.91 -7.29
C ASP A 217 -4.49 16.23 -8.30
N ASP A 218 -4.11 15.08 -8.87
CA ASP A 218 -4.95 14.33 -9.80
C ASP A 218 -5.92 13.43 -9.03
N PHE A 219 -7.19 13.77 -9.13
CA PHE A 219 -8.27 13.05 -8.45
C PHE A 219 -8.55 11.71 -9.13
N LYS A 220 -8.17 10.61 -8.49
CA LYS A 220 -8.50 9.25 -8.94
C LYS A 220 -9.51 8.59 -8.02
N CYS A 221 -10.50 7.94 -8.61
CA CYS A 221 -11.64 7.37 -7.88
C CYS A 221 -11.32 6.13 -7.04
N CYS A 222 -10.17 5.53 -7.10
CA CYS A 222 -9.86 4.27 -6.40
C CYS A 222 -8.47 4.31 -5.78
N ILE A 223 -8.13 5.43 -5.14
CA ILE A 223 -6.87 5.57 -4.43
C ILE A 223 -7.09 5.94 -2.96
N GLY A 224 -6.45 5.20 -2.08
CA GLY A 224 -6.45 5.37 -0.64
C GLY A 224 -5.02 5.31 -0.09
N LEU A 225 -4.88 4.88 1.15
CA LEU A 225 -3.58 4.79 1.80
C LEU A 225 -3.50 3.62 2.78
N ARG A 226 -2.28 3.22 3.06
CA ARG A 226 -1.89 2.31 4.15
C ARG A 226 -0.84 2.99 5.02
N LEU A 227 -0.93 2.80 6.33
CA LEU A 227 0.02 3.39 7.27
C LEU A 227 1.29 2.53 7.41
N ALA A 228 2.42 3.21 7.57
CA ALA A 228 3.66 2.64 8.07
C ALA A 228 4.10 3.35 9.35
N LEU A 229 4.98 2.73 10.11
CA LEU A 229 5.57 3.28 11.33
C LEU A 229 7.01 2.78 11.44
N SER A 230 7.96 3.71 11.53
CA SER A 230 9.36 3.38 11.79
C SER A 230 9.53 2.81 13.20
N MET A 231 10.42 1.85 13.36
CA MET A 231 10.77 1.29 14.67
C MET A 231 12.09 1.91 15.15
N GLU A 232 12.07 2.40 16.36
CA GLU A 232 13.28 2.84 17.07
C GLU A 232 14.20 1.65 17.42
#